data_a90e0f7352690748ede639178c7438bf
#
_entry.id   a90e0f7352690748ede639178c7438bf
#
_cell.length_a   1.000
_cell.length_b   1.000
_cell.length_c   1.000
_cell.angle_alpha   90.00
_cell.angle_beta   90.00
_cell.angle_gamma   90.00
#
_symmetry.space_group_name_H-M   'P 1'
#
loop_
_entity.id
_entity.type
_entity.pdbx_description
1 polymer ?
#
loop_
_entity_poly.entity_id
_entity_poly.type
_entity_poly.pdbx_seq_one_letter_code
_entity_poly.pdbx_strand_id
1 'polypeptide(L)'
;MNKPVSITKEYAVTLIGEKYGISPEYPWLAHPNYAVFRHGDNKKWFAVLMQVAGDSIGIDHLSSTFIINLKCDPLSIGSFLKEDGILPSFHMNHQNWVSVLLDGSVDPDLFAALLDMSFSSTASGRRKHQNKSGICEWIIPANPKYYDIVGAFEHNSEINWKQSSNVKPGDILYM
;
A
#
# COMPACT_ATOMS: atom_id res chain seq x y z
N MET A 1 3.02 30.33 -11.84
CA MET A 1 2.02 29.23 -11.98
C MET A 1 2.79 27.92 -11.95
N ASN A 2 2.65 27.14 -10.89
CA ASN A 2 3.25 25.81 -10.85
C ASN A 2 2.53 24.94 -11.88
N LYS A 3 3.31 24.33 -12.80
CA LYS A 3 2.79 23.34 -13.73
C LYS A 3 2.19 22.18 -12.94
N PRO A 4 0.99 21.70 -13.23
CA PRO A 4 0.43 20.56 -12.53
C PRO A 4 1.42 19.38 -12.62
N VAL A 5 1.64 18.72 -11.49
CA VAL A 5 2.51 17.53 -11.42
C VAL A 5 1.83 16.42 -12.20
N SER A 6 2.51 15.89 -13.20
CA SER A 6 2.02 14.74 -13.99
C SER A 6 2.62 13.46 -13.44
N ILE A 7 1.79 12.49 -13.16
CA ILE A 7 2.25 11.19 -12.64
C ILE A 7 2.75 10.35 -13.79
N THR A 8 4.07 10.36 -13.97
CA THR A 8 4.79 9.58 -14.98
C THR A 8 5.63 8.49 -14.32
N LYS A 9 6.20 7.59 -15.13
CA LYS A 9 7.16 6.58 -14.66
C LYS A 9 8.29 7.21 -13.86
N GLU A 10 8.90 8.26 -14.39
CA GLU A 10 10.05 8.96 -13.79
C GLU A 10 9.64 9.59 -12.46
N TYR A 11 8.46 10.22 -12.40
CA TYR A 11 7.92 10.78 -11.18
C TYR A 11 7.72 9.70 -10.10
N ALA A 12 7.08 8.57 -10.47
CA ALA A 12 6.83 7.48 -9.53
C ALA A 12 8.13 6.88 -8.96
N VAL A 13 9.13 6.64 -9.81
CA VAL A 13 10.45 6.13 -9.39
C VAL A 13 11.16 7.13 -8.45
N THR A 14 11.16 8.41 -8.81
CA THR A 14 11.76 9.49 -8.00
C THR A 14 11.09 9.59 -6.64
N LEU A 15 9.75 9.66 -6.61
CA LEU A 15 8.98 9.76 -5.37
C LEU A 15 9.25 8.57 -4.43
N ILE A 16 9.30 7.35 -4.96
CA ILE A 16 9.61 6.15 -4.16
C ILE A 16 11.02 6.24 -3.58
N GLY A 17 11.99 6.67 -4.38
CA GLY A 17 13.38 6.86 -3.94
C GLY A 17 13.51 7.90 -2.84
N GLU A 18 12.91 9.08 -3.03
CA GLU A 18 12.97 10.18 -2.07
C GLU A 18 12.21 9.88 -0.78
N LYS A 19 11.03 9.25 -0.89
CA LYS A 19 10.15 9.04 0.26
C LYS A 19 10.55 7.85 1.12
N TYR A 20 11.02 6.75 0.49
CA TYR A 20 11.29 5.50 1.20
C TYR A 20 12.76 5.05 1.13
N GLY A 21 13.60 5.72 0.35
CA GLY A 21 15.00 5.33 0.14
C GLY A 21 15.15 4.00 -0.59
N ILE A 22 14.19 3.65 -1.46
CA ILE A 22 14.16 2.36 -2.16
C ILE A 22 14.34 2.59 -3.66
N SER A 23 15.32 1.88 -4.23
CA SER A 23 15.58 1.87 -5.67
C SER A 23 14.82 0.72 -6.36
N PRO A 24 14.47 0.88 -7.65
CA PRO A 24 13.85 -0.20 -8.42
C PRO A 24 14.82 -1.35 -8.63
N GLU A 25 14.33 -2.58 -8.54
CA GLU A 25 15.04 -3.79 -8.94
C GLU A 25 14.41 -4.34 -10.22
N TYR A 26 15.23 -4.82 -11.17
CA TYR A 26 14.81 -5.34 -12.49
C TYR A 26 15.09 -6.84 -12.59
N PRO A 27 14.29 -7.71 -11.97
CA PRO A 27 14.58 -9.13 -11.84
C PRO A 27 14.29 -9.94 -13.11
N TRP A 28 13.59 -9.35 -14.10
CA TRP A 28 13.15 -10.09 -15.28
C TRP A 28 13.93 -9.72 -16.54
N LEU A 29 14.83 -10.59 -16.99
CA LEU A 29 15.62 -10.37 -18.21
C LEU A 29 14.74 -10.25 -19.47
N ALA A 30 13.63 -10.98 -19.54
CA ALA A 30 12.67 -10.90 -20.65
C ALA A 30 11.85 -9.62 -20.68
N HIS A 31 11.80 -8.91 -19.57
CA HIS A 31 11.01 -7.68 -19.40
C HIS A 31 11.87 -6.59 -18.75
N PRO A 32 12.80 -5.97 -19.47
CA PRO A 32 13.77 -5.03 -18.90
C PRO A 32 13.13 -3.72 -18.39
N ASN A 33 11.89 -3.44 -18.77
CA ASN A 33 11.12 -2.30 -18.31
C ASN A 33 10.20 -2.60 -17.12
N TYR A 34 10.26 -3.85 -16.60
CA TYR A 34 9.52 -4.22 -15.40
C TYR A 34 10.43 -4.07 -14.19
N ALA A 35 9.95 -3.36 -13.18
CA ALA A 35 10.68 -3.16 -11.94
C ALA A 35 9.82 -3.48 -10.73
N VAL A 36 10.45 -4.00 -9.70
CA VAL A 36 9.83 -4.24 -8.40
C VAL A 36 10.46 -3.37 -7.34
N PHE A 37 9.63 -2.83 -6.45
CA PHE A 37 10.06 -2.12 -5.26
C PHE A 37 9.68 -2.96 -4.05
N ARG A 38 10.66 -3.26 -3.21
CA ARG A 38 10.45 -4.12 -2.04
C ARG A 38 11.08 -3.56 -0.79
N HIS A 39 10.52 -3.92 0.34
CA HIS A 39 11.09 -3.56 1.63
C HIS A 39 12.47 -4.20 1.82
N GLY A 40 13.40 -3.45 2.39
CA GLY A 40 14.76 -3.92 2.64
C GLY A 40 14.84 -5.03 3.69
N ASP A 41 13.91 -5.04 4.65
CA ASP A 41 13.88 -5.95 5.80
C ASP A 41 13.14 -7.27 5.54
N ASN A 42 11.93 -7.23 5.00
CA ASN A 42 11.08 -8.41 4.81
C ASN A 42 10.96 -8.88 3.36
N LYS A 43 11.59 -8.15 2.42
CA LYS A 43 11.59 -8.41 0.98
C LYS A 43 10.22 -8.45 0.31
N LYS A 44 9.15 -8.05 1.00
CA LYS A 44 7.81 -7.96 0.42
C LYS A 44 7.75 -6.84 -0.60
N TRP A 45 7.07 -7.12 -1.70
CA TRP A 45 6.78 -6.14 -2.74
C TRP A 45 5.68 -5.20 -2.29
N PHE A 46 5.87 -3.90 -2.48
CA PHE A 46 4.84 -2.90 -2.29
C PHE A 46 4.48 -2.17 -3.58
N ALA A 47 5.34 -2.21 -4.60
CA ALA A 47 5.04 -1.66 -5.90
C ALA A 47 5.70 -2.49 -7.01
N VAL A 48 4.99 -2.65 -8.15
CA VAL A 48 5.49 -3.31 -9.35
C VAL A 48 5.20 -2.43 -10.55
N LEU A 49 6.26 -1.88 -11.15
CA LEU A 49 6.21 -1.06 -12.35
C LEU A 49 6.29 -1.96 -13.59
N MET A 50 5.41 -1.74 -14.55
CA MET A 50 5.34 -2.53 -15.77
C MET A 50 5.08 -1.64 -16.98
N GLN A 51 5.69 -1.96 -18.12
CA GLN A 51 5.27 -1.44 -19.42
C GLN A 51 4.34 -2.46 -20.06
N VAL A 52 3.15 -2.04 -20.41
CA VAL A 52 2.08 -2.92 -20.92
C VAL A 52 1.50 -2.37 -22.20
N ALA A 53 0.99 -3.26 -23.06
CA ALA A 53 0.20 -2.85 -24.21
C ALA A 53 -1.16 -2.32 -23.74
N GLY A 54 -1.67 -1.28 -24.38
CA GLY A 54 -2.93 -0.65 -23.97
C GLY A 54 -4.13 -1.59 -24.07
N ASP A 55 -4.19 -2.41 -25.12
CA ASP A 55 -5.23 -3.43 -25.32
C ASP A 55 -5.27 -4.46 -24.17
N SER A 56 -4.12 -4.80 -23.58
CA SER A 56 -4.02 -5.74 -22.46
C SER A 56 -4.66 -5.23 -21.16
N ILE A 57 -4.90 -3.92 -21.07
CA ILE A 57 -5.53 -3.25 -19.92
C ILE A 57 -6.84 -2.54 -20.29
N GLY A 58 -7.38 -2.82 -21.48
CA GLY A 58 -8.65 -2.25 -21.95
C GLY A 58 -8.58 -0.81 -22.45
N ILE A 59 -7.40 -0.34 -22.87
CA ILE A 59 -7.17 1.02 -23.39
C ILE A 59 -6.64 0.95 -24.83
N ASP A 60 -7.51 0.64 -25.76
CA ASP A 60 -7.17 0.30 -27.17
C ASP A 60 -6.51 1.45 -27.95
N HIS A 61 -6.69 2.71 -27.53
CA HIS A 61 -6.08 3.87 -28.19
C HIS A 61 -4.61 4.07 -27.85
N LEU A 62 -4.08 3.34 -26.86
CA LEU A 62 -2.67 3.37 -26.47
C LEU A 62 -1.94 2.13 -27.00
N SER A 63 -0.88 2.32 -27.78
CA SER A 63 -0.03 1.20 -28.22
C SER A 63 0.73 0.57 -27.04
N SER A 64 1.25 1.39 -26.13
CA SER A 64 1.82 0.95 -24.86
C SER A 64 1.82 2.07 -23.82
N THR A 65 1.78 1.70 -22.56
CA THR A 65 1.85 2.65 -21.43
C THR A 65 2.59 2.03 -20.25
N PHE A 66 2.97 2.86 -19.29
CA PHE A 66 3.46 2.40 -18.00
C PHE A 66 2.33 2.36 -16.98
N ILE A 67 2.31 1.31 -16.19
CA ILE A 67 1.46 1.16 -15.00
C ILE A 67 2.33 0.84 -13.78
N ILE A 68 1.80 1.17 -12.61
CA ILE A 68 2.37 0.69 -11.35
C ILE A 68 1.29 -0.02 -10.55
N ASN A 69 1.54 -1.27 -10.21
CA ASN A 69 0.66 -2.03 -9.33
C ASN A 69 0.96 -1.69 -7.88
N LEU A 70 -0.06 -1.31 -7.13
CA LEU A 70 0.01 -0.96 -5.72
C LEU A 70 -0.95 -1.84 -4.92
N LYS A 71 -0.50 -2.26 -3.73
CA LYS A 71 -1.33 -3.07 -2.85
C LYS A 71 -2.33 -2.20 -2.09
N CYS A 72 -3.58 -2.63 -2.03
CA CYS A 72 -4.66 -1.91 -1.38
C CYS A 72 -5.40 -2.77 -0.36
N ASP A 73 -6.12 -2.10 0.53
CA ASP A 73 -7.11 -2.76 1.36
C ASP A 73 -8.27 -3.28 0.47
N PRO A 74 -8.66 -4.55 0.59
CA PRO A 74 -9.76 -5.13 -0.20
C PRO A 74 -11.07 -4.34 -0.12
N LEU A 75 -11.36 -3.72 1.02
CA LEU A 75 -12.59 -2.93 1.22
C LEU A 75 -12.57 -1.61 0.42
N SER A 76 -11.39 -1.11 0.08
CA SER A 76 -11.21 0.18 -0.61
C SER A 76 -11.12 0.05 -2.12
N ILE A 77 -10.85 -1.15 -2.66
CA ILE A 77 -10.62 -1.37 -4.11
C ILE A 77 -11.79 -0.86 -4.95
N GLY A 78 -13.04 -1.18 -4.55
CA GLY A 78 -14.23 -0.76 -5.29
C GLY A 78 -14.40 0.76 -5.38
N SER A 79 -13.86 1.52 -4.43
CA SER A 79 -13.84 2.98 -4.48
C SER A 79 -12.74 3.48 -5.41
N PHE A 80 -11.55 2.92 -5.32
CA PHE A 80 -10.43 3.34 -6.17
C PHE A 80 -10.67 3.07 -7.65
N LEU A 81 -11.33 1.96 -8.00
CA LEU A 81 -11.66 1.64 -9.40
C LEU A 81 -12.67 2.60 -10.05
N LYS A 82 -13.20 3.58 -9.31
CA LYS A 82 -14.05 4.67 -9.85
C LYS A 82 -13.24 5.93 -10.18
N GLU A 83 -12.00 5.99 -9.75
CA GLU A 83 -11.12 7.12 -9.99
C GLU A 83 -10.44 6.99 -11.36
N ASP A 84 -10.24 8.11 -12.04
CA ASP A 84 -9.59 8.15 -13.34
C ASP A 84 -8.15 7.63 -13.26
N GLY A 85 -7.78 6.76 -14.20
CA GLY A 85 -6.45 6.18 -14.28
C GLY A 85 -6.17 5.05 -13.28
N ILE A 86 -7.17 4.62 -12.50
CA ILE A 86 -7.06 3.43 -11.63
C ILE A 86 -7.79 2.25 -12.27
N LEU A 87 -7.07 1.16 -12.46
CA LEU A 87 -7.55 -0.03 -13.16
C LEU A 87 -7.48 -1.28 -12.29
N PRO A 88 -8.25 -2.35 -12.62
CA PRO A 88 -8.00 -3.67 -12.05
C PRO A 88 -6.54 -4.07 -12.24
N SER A 89 -5.93 -4.66 -11.24
CA SER A 89 -4.49 -4.93 -11.26
C SER A 89 -4.09 -5.89 -12.39
N PHE A 90 -3.09 -5.52 -13.15
CA PHE A 90 -2.53 -6.35 -14.22
C PHE A 90 -1.54 -7.37 -13.63
N HIS A 91 -1.73 -8.65 -13.91
CA HIS A 91 -0.94 -9.78 -13.41
C HIS A 91 -0.84 -9.92 -11.88
N MET A 92 -1.64 -9.19 -11.10
CA MET A 92 -1.67 -9.28 -9.65
C MET A 92 -3.07 -9.70 -9.16
N ASN A 93 -3.18 -10.06 -7.88
CA ASN A 93 -4.48 -10.42 -7.31
C ASN A 93 -5.40 -9.18 -7.20
N HIS A 94 -6.47 -9.17 -7.98
CA HIS A 94 -7.47 -8.09 -8.04
C HIS A 94 -8.16 -7.78 -6.71
N GLN A 95 -8.12 -8.68 -5.74
CA GLN A 95 -8.71 -8.45 -4.41
C GLN A 95 -7.81 -7.60 -3.50
N ASN A 96 -6.53 -7.44 -3.84
CA ASN A 96 -5.56 -6.77 -2.97
C ASN A 96 -4.65 -5.79 -3.70
N TRP A 97 -4.83 -5.63 -5.02
CA TRP A 97 -3.97 -4.78 -5.83
C TRP A 97 -4.80 -4.00 -6.84
N VAL A 98 -4.33 -2.81 -7.18
CA VAL A 98 -4.81 -1.98 -8.29
C VAL A 98 -3.64 -1.61 -9.19
N SER A 99 -3.92 -1.35 -10.47
CA SER A 99 -2.97 -0.73 -11.40
C SER A 99 -3.26 0.75 -11.50
N VAL A 100 -2.23 1.57 -11.39
CA VAL A 100 -2.27 3.02 -11.57
C VAL A 100 -1.60 3.37 -12.88
N LEU A 101 -2.29 4.09 -13.77
CA LEU A 101 -1.71 4.59 -15.02
C LEU A 101 -0.66 5.67 -14.72
N LEU A 102 0.44 5.62 -15.46
CA LEU A 102 1.53 6.60 -15.36
C LEU A 102 1.58 7.48 -16.62
N ASP A 103 0.41 7.92 -17.06
CA ASP A 103 0.21 8.78 -18.25
C ASP A 103 -0.15 10.23 -17.88
N GLY A 104 -0.21 10.52 -16.59
CA GLY A 104 -0.55 11.83 -16.04
C GLY A 104 -2.04 12.05 -15.76
N SER A 105 -2.89 11.05 -15.97
CA SER A 105 -4.34 11.14 -15.70
C SER A 105 -4.69 11.10 -14.23
N VAL A 106 -3.86 10.43 -13.42
CA VAL A 106 -4.10 10.22 -11.98
C VAL A 106 -3.74 11.46 -11.18
N ASP A 107 -4.59 11.78 -10.20
CA ASP A 107 -4.32 12.86 -9.24
C ASP A 107 -3.08 12.54 -8.38
N PRO A 108 -2.14 13.51 -8.22
CA PRO A 108 -0.90 13.30 -7.46
C PRO A 108 -1.11 12.94 -5.99
N ASP A 109 -2.10 13.51 -5.33
CA ASP A 109 -2.37 13.25 -3.91
C ASP A 109 -2.98 11.85 -3.74
N LEU A 110 -3.85 11.44 -4.67
CA LEU A 110 -4.38 10.08 -4.72
C LEU A 110 -3.25 9.06 -4.95
N PHE A 111 -2.35 9.33 -5.90
CA PHE A 111 -1.19 8.46 -6.15
C PHE A 111 -0.31 8.31 -4.89
N ALA A 112 0.01 9.41 -4.24
CA ALA A 112 0.81 9.41 -3.02
C ALA A 112 0.13 8.63 -1.88
N ALA A 113 -1.18 8.78 -1.71
CA ALA A 113 -1.96 8.06 -0.70
C ALA A 113 -2.00 6.54 -0.98
N LEU A 114 -2.22 6.13 -2.24
CA LEU A 114 -2.17 4.71 -2.65
C LEU A 114 -0.79 4.10 -2.42
N LEU A 115 0.26 4.84 -2.74
CA LEU A 115 1.64 4.40 -2.55
C LEU A 115 1.96 4.21 -1.05
N ASP A 116 1.54 5.15 -0.18
CA ASP A 116 1.69 5.04 1.27
C ASP A 116 0.91 3.85 1.85
N MET A 117 -0.31 3.65 1.40
CA MET A 117 -1.13 2.50 1.78
C MET A 117 -0.42 1.19 1.41
N SER A 118 0.09 1.09 0.19
CA SER A 118 0.79 -0.11 -0.28
C SER A 118 2.06 -0.37 0.52
N PHE A 119 2.87 0.67 0.73
CA PHE A 119 4.08 0.59 1.54
C PHE A 119 3.77 0.14 2.97
N SER A 120 2.82 0.79 3.63
CA SER A 120 2.45 0.51 5.03
C SER A 120 1.84 -0.88 5.21
N SER A 121 0.97 -1.33 4.28
CA SER A 121 0.32 -2.64 4.38
C SER A 121 1.28 -3.82 4.22
N THR A 122 2.40 -3.61 3.56
CA THR A 122 3.42 -4.64 3.30
C THR A 122 4.61 -4.56 4.25
N ALA A 123 4.73 -3.47 5.03
CA ALA A 123 5.80 -3.28 6.00
C ALA A 123 5.82 -4.41 7.06
N SER A 124 7.00 -4.69 7.61
CA SER A 124 7.12 -5.56 8.78
C SER A 124 6.39 -4.94 9.98
N GLY A 125 5.87 -5.77 10.89
CA GLY A 125 5.13 -5.30 12.07
C GLY A 125 5.87 -4.28 12.93
N ARG A 126 7.20 -4.23 12.83
CA ARG A 126 8.03 -3.23 13.51
C ARG A 126 7.88 -1.80 12.96
N ARG A 127 7.45 -1.62 11.70
CA ARG A 127 7.32 -0.29 11.06
C ARG A 127 5.89 0.22 11.02
N LYS A 128 4.90 -0.62 11.35
CA LYS A 128 3.48 -0.24 11.20
C LYS A 128 3.06 0.93 12.08
N HIS A 129 3.77 1.24 13.16
CA HIS A 129 3.40 2.29 14.13
C HIS A 129 4.59 2.85 14.90
N GLN A 130 5.64 3.36 14.24
CA GLN A 130 6.60 4.22 14.92
C GLN A 130 6.18 5.68 14.76
N ASN A 131 5.38 6.18 15.71
CA ASN A 131 5.31 7.61 15.94
C ASN A 131 6.66 8.11 16.45
N LYS A 132 6.99 9.38 16.18
CA LYS A 132 8.25 10.04 16.61
C LYS A 132 8.54 9.99 18.12
N SER A 133 7.60 9.49 18.94
CA SER A 133 7.69 9.33 20.40
C SER A 133 8.19 7.95 20.86
N GLY A 134 8.42 6.98 19.95
CA GLY A 134 8.78 5.60 20.32
C GLY A 134 7.64 4.78 20.93
N ILE A 135 6.44 5.37 21.06
CA ILE A 135 5.22 4.71 21.50
C ILE A 135 4.58 4.07 20.28
N CYS A 136 4.25 2.78 20.36
CA CYS A 136 3.53 2.08 19.31
C CYS A 136 2.02 2.12 19.59
N GLU A 137 1.24 2.32 18.53
CA GLU A 137 -0.21 2.23 18.58
C GLU A 137 -0.64 0.91 17.94
N TRP A 138 -1.56 0.20 18.57
CA TRP A 138 -2.02 -1.11 18.15
C TRP A 138 -3.53 -1.12 18.04
N ILE A 139 -4.08 -1.66 16.95
CA ILE A 139 -5.49 -2.01 16.84
C ILE A 139 -5.60 -3.50 17.16
N ILE A 140 -6.30 -3.84 18.22
CA ILE A 140 -6.57 -5.22 18.62
C ILE A 140 -7.99 -5.55 18.12
N PRO A 141 -8.13 -6.42 17.10
CA PRO A 141 -9.45 -6.84 16.65
C PRO A 141 -10.12 -7.64 17.76
N ALA A 142 -11.16 -7.09 18.33
CA ALA A 142 -12.04 -7.76 19.26
C ALA A 142 -13.29 -8.22 18.54
N ASN A 143 -13.51 -9.54 18.46
CA ASN A 143 -14.75 -10.07 17.92
C ASN A 143 -15.73 -10.29 19.08
N PRO A 144 -16.81 -9.48 19.19
CA PRO A 144 -17.75 -9.56 20.30
C PRO A 144 -18.46 -10.92 20.40
N LYS A 145 -18.44 -11.73 19.34
CA LYS A 145 -18.96 -13.11 19.34
C LYS A 145 -18.17 -14.03 20.26
N TYR A 146 -16.88 -13.75 20.48
CA TYR A 146 -16.00 -14.63 21.24
C TYR A 146 -15.56 -14.04 22.60
N TYR A 147 -15.67 -12.72 22.75
CA TYR A 147 -15.25 -12.06 23.97
C TYR A 147 -15.95 -10.70 24.14
N ASP A 148 -16.69 -10.54 25.24
CA ASP A 148 -17.32 -9.27 25.62
C ASP A 148 -16.30 -8.35 26.30
N ILE A 149 -15.59 -7.56 25.50
CA ILE A 149 -14.58 -6.62 25.98
C ILE A 149 -15.20 -5.51 26.83
N VAL A 150 -16.35 -4.97 26.41
CA VAL A 150 -16.99 -3.85 27.12
C VAL A 150 -17.39 -4.28 28.50
N GLY A 151 -18.11 -5.40 28.65
CA GLY A 151 -18.48 -5.94 29.95
C GLY A 151 -17.29 -6.36 30.80
N ALA A 152 -16.18 -6.80 30.17
CA ALA A 152 -14.98 -7.15 30.92
C ALA A 152 -14.32 -5.93 31.58
N PHE A 153 -14.29 -4.77 30.92
CA PHE A 153 -13.74 -3.52 31.49
C PHE A 153 -14.69 -2.84 32.50
N GLU A 154 -15.99 -3.08 32.44
CA GLU A 154 -16.93 -2.56 33.43
C GLU A 154 -16.68 -3.15 34.83
N HIS A 155 -16.15 -4.37 34.91
CA HIS A 155 -16.02 -5.12 36.17
C HIS A 155 -14.55 -5.33 36.60
N ASN A 156 -13.57 -5.07 35.75
CA ASN A 156 -12.16 -5.32 36.05
C ASN A 156 -11.28 -4.14 35.63
N SER A 157 -10.35 -3.75 36.49
CA SER A 157 -9.32 -2.77 36.16
C SER A 157 -8.16 -3.35 35.34
N GLU A 158 -8.05 -4.67 35.29
CA GLU A 158 -7.03 -5.41 34.54
C GLU A 158 -7.67 -6.59 33.81
N ILE A 159 -7.31 -6.75 32.55
CA ILE A 159 -7.79 -7.85 31.71
C ILE A 159 -6.58 -8.63 31.17
N ASN A 160 -6.54 -9.94 31.44
CA ASN A 160 -5.57 -10.85 30.86
C ASN A 160 -5.96 -11.23 29.44
N TRP A 161 -5.19 -10.76 28.48
CA TRP A 161 -5.39 -11.00 27.06
C TRP A 161 -4.30 -11.90 26.48
N LYS A 162 -4.68 -12.95 25.75
CA LYS A 162 -3.70 -13.78 25.03
C LYS A 162 -3.14 -12.97 23.86
N GLN A 163 -1.93 -12.49 24.03
CA GLN A 163 -1.27 -11.60 23.10
C GLN A 163 -0.47 -12.38 22.06
N SER A 164 -0.72 -12.10 20.78
CA SER A 164 0.07 -12.60 19.64
C SER A 164 1.07 -11.57 19.09
N SER A 165 1.09 -10.36 19.65
CA SER A 165 1.89 -9.22 19.19
C SER A 165 2.86 -8.77 20.29
N ASN A 166 4.00 -8.19 19.90
CA ASN A 166 5.01 -7.67 20.84
C ASN A 166 4.63 -6.27 21.38
N VAL A 167 3.48 -6.14 22.02
CA VAL A 167 3.06 -4.92 22.71
C VAL A 167 3.93 -4.74 23.96
N LYS A 168 4.36 -3.51 24.23
CA LYS A 168 5.24 -3.17 25.36
C LYS A 168 4.53 -2.21 26.31
N PRO A 169 4.95 -2.15 27.58
CA PRO A 169 4.46 -1.10 28.47
C PRO A 169 4.68 0.28 27.88
N GLY A 170 3.62 1.10 27.86
CA GLY A 170 3.61 2.42 27.28
C GLY A 170 3.01 2.50 25.85
N ASP A 171 2.78 1.38 25.19
CA ASP A 171 2.07 1.36 23.91
C ASP A 171 0.57 1.68 24.09
N ILE A 172 -0.05 2.30 23.05
CA ILE A 172 -1.48 2.62 23.04
C ILE A 172 -2.23 1.50 22.31
N LEU A 173 -3.28 1.00 22.94
CA LEU A 173 -4.14 -0.04 22.37
C LEU A 173 -5.52 0.53 22.04
N TYR A 174 -5.96 0.31 20.81
CA TYR A 174 -7.33 0.59 20.36
C TYR A 174 -8.06 -0.75 20.18
N MET A 175 -9.26 -0.84 20.73
CA MET A 175 -10.13 -2.03 20.67
C MET A 175 -11.48 -1.69 20.05
#